data_80c4a47c624976c969ff69306f5c2b74
#
_entry.id   80c4a47c624976c969ff69306f5c2b74
#
_cell.length_a   1.000
_cell.length_b   1.000
_cell.length_c   1.000
_cell.angle_alpha   90.00
_cell.angle_beta   90.00
_cell.angle_gamma   90.00
#
_symmetry.space_group_name_H-M   'P 1'
#
loop_
_entity.id
_entity.type
_entity.pdbx_description
1 polymer ?
#
loop_
_entity_poly.entity_id
_entity_poly.type
_entity_poly.pdbx_seq_one_letter_code
_entity_poly.pdbx_strand_id
1 'polypeptide(L)'
;AEPEAPQPAKGRSRAKAKVEVPVLAPRTDFSLHTPHSAPAFGLVREGGLAWLTEALPEEVPGGRRRKAEPVDFVLNRLMPADALRVQGAHNHANVLAALALLRACDVPMRAMLHALRAFVTDHHRCEPVTVVNGIEYIDDSKGTNIGATVAALQGLGRRAVLIAGGVGKDQDFSLLAPAVAAHARAVVLIGRDAPILRAALADTGVALEDAADMDAAVRACARLAQAGDVVLLSPACASFDMFRGYDHRGEVFAAAVRAMAEEAGQPC
;
A
#
# COMPACT_ATOMS: atom_id res chain seq x y z
N ALA A 1 12.17 52.89 72.43
CA ALA A 1 11.42 51.70 72.05
C ALA A 1 11.74 51.42 70.57
N GLU A 2 12.56 50.42 70.37
CA GLU A 2 12.86 49.93 68.99
C GLU A 2 11.74 49.00 68.52
N PRO A 3 11.38 49.00 67.23
CA PRO A 3 10.37 48.12 66.71
C PRO A 3 10.98 46.74 66.38
N GLU A 4 10.30 45.74 66.83
CA GLU A 4 10.58 44.30 66.69
C GLU A 4 10.49 43.89 65.20
N ALA A 5 11.50 43.12 64.71
CA ALA A 5 11.60 42.62 63.36
C ALA A 5 10.58 41.51 63.06
N PRO A 6 9.98 41.43 61.87
CA PRO A 6 9.00 40.40 61.54
C PRO A 6 9.67 39.02 61.33
N GLN A 7 9.06 37.99 61.94
CA GLN A 7 9.46 36.58 61.81
C GLN A 7 9.21 36.06 60.36
N PRO A 8 10.08 35.18 59.83
CA PRO A 8 9.92 34.63 58.51
C PRO A 8 8.74 33.63 58.45
N ALA A 9 7.90 33.79 57.40
CA ALA A 9 6.77 32.93 57.13
C ALA A 9 7.22 31.46 56.86
N LYS A 10 6.59 30.52 57.54
CA LYS A 10 6.79 29.06 57.33
C LYS A 10 6.49 28.71 55.89
N GLY A 11 7.50 28.18 55.18
CA GLY A 11 7.41 27.73 53.81
C GLY A 11 6.32 26.67 53.60
N ARG A 12 5.36 26.94 52.74
CA ARG A 12 4.41 25.96 52.22
C ARG A 12 5.18 24.97 51.37
N SER A 13 5.29 23.72 51.82
CA SER A 13 5.76 22.59 51.02
C SER A 13 4.93 22.50 49.73
N ARG A 14 5.56 22.76 48.58
CA ARG A 14 4.98 22.47 47.27
C ARG A 14 4.89 20.96 47.12
N ALA A 15 3.68 20.41 47.24
CA ALA A 15 3.40 19.05 46.83
C ALA A 15 3.82 18.88 45.35
N LYS A 16 4.82 18.03 45.09
CA LYS A 16 5.20 17.63 43.73
C LYS A 16 3.97 16.90 43.16
N ALA A 17 3.28 17.50 42.21
CA ALA A 17 2.30 16.81 41.38
C ALA A 17 2.99 15.60 40.73
N LYS A 18 2.56 14.39 41.07
CA LYS A 18 2.92 13.19 40.32
C LYS A 18 2.35 13.39 38.91
N VAL A 19 3.22 13.61 37.94
CA VAL A 19 2.85 13.50 36.52
C VAL A 19 2.59 12.02 36.31
N GLU A 20 1.33 11.64 36.23
CA GLU A 20 0.95 10.31 35.76
C GLU A 20 1.38 10.24 34.27
N VAL A 21 2.44 9.46 34.04
CA VAL A 21 2.84 9.09 32.68
C VAL A 21 1.67 8.27 32.13
N PRO A 22 1.03 8.69 31.01
CA PRO A 22 -0.06 7.90 30.44
C PRO A 22 0.46 6.49 30.17
N VAL A 23 -0.26 5.48 30.68
CA VAL A 23 0.00 4.09 30.35
C VAL A 23 -0.23 3.98 28.85
N LEU A 24 0.86 3.88 28.10
CA LEU A 24 0.79 3.63 26.67
C LEU A 24 -0.03 2.34 26.45
N ALA A 25 -1.04 2.41 25.60
CA ALA A 25 -1.78 1.24 25.18
C ALA A 25 -0.80 0.14 24.72
N PRO A 26 -1.10 -1.15 24.99
CA PRO A 26 -0.21 -2.22 24.57
C PRO A 26 0.03 -2.14 23.06
N ARG A 27 1.31 -2.08 22.69
CA ARG A 27 1.74 -1.99 21.30
C ARG A 27 1.44 -3.32 20.60
N THR A 28 0.70 -3.27 19.50
CA THR A 28 0.49 -4.41 18.61
C THR A 28 1.30 -4.17 17.32
N ASP A 29 2.26 -5.04 17.04
CA ASP A 29 3.07 -4.95 15.85
C ASP A 29 2.38 -5.64 14.65
N PHE A 30 2.72 -5.22 13.43
CA PHE A 30 2.31 -5.93 12.22
C PHE A 30 3.41 -5.90 11.16
N SER A 31 3.53 -6.97 10.38
CA SER A 31 4.53 -7.07 9.32
C SER A 31 4.16 -8.13 8.27
N LEU A 32 4.81 -8.09 7.11
CA LEU A 32 4.68 -9.13 6.06
C LEU A 32 5.51 -10.40 6.35
N HIS A 33 6.06 -10.50 7.54
CA HIS A 33 6.87 -11.63 7.99
C HIS A 33 6.18 -12.38 9.13
N THR A 34 6.69 -13.59 9.42
CA THR A 34 6.27 -14.34 10.60
C THR A 34 6.46 -13.52 11.86
N PRO A 35 5.43 -13.38 12.72
CA PRO A 35 5.57 -12.67 13.99
C PRO A 35 6.66 -13.28 14.87
N HIS A 36 7.46 -12.41 15.50
CA HIS A 36 8.52 -12.79 16.44
C HIS A 36 8.22 -12.31 17.87
N SER A 37 7.08 -11.69 18.08
CA SER A 37 6.60 -11.17 19.35
C SER A 37 5.09 -11.23 19.42
N ALA A 38 4.52 -11.03 20.60
CA ALA A 38 3.08 -10.94 20.80
C ALA A 38 2.75 -9.76 21.75
N PRO A 39 1.65 -9.02 21.51
CA PRO A 39 0.68 -9.23 20.43
C PRO A 39 1.19 -8.71 19.06
N ALA A 40 0.99 -9.47 18.01
CA ALA A 40 1.38 -9.07 16.66
C ALA A 40 0.54 -9.75 15.58
N PHE A 41 0.51 -9.13 14.38
CA PHE A 41 -0.05 -9.74 13.17
C PHE A 41 1.04 -9.92 12.11
N GLY A 42 0.96 -11.00 11.32
CA GLY A 42 1.93 -11.26 10.28
C GLY A 42 1.49 -12.28 9.25
N LEU A 43 2.39 -12.55 8.30
CA LEU A 43 2.21 -13.60 7.30
C LEU A 43 3.13 -14.77 7.61
N VAL A 44 2.54 -15.96 7.76
CA VAL A 44 3.27 -17.23 7.87
C VAL A 44 3.13 -17.98 6.55
N ARG A 45 4.25 -18.37 5.95
CA ARG A 45 4.27 -19.18 4.72
C ARG A 45 4.47 -20.64 5.08
N GLU A 46 3.49 -21.48 4.71
CA GLU A 46 3.52 -22.90 4.99
C GLU A 46 2.73 -23.68 3.94
N GLY A 47 3.29 -24.77 3.46
CA GLY A 47 2.65 -25.61 2.43
C GLY A 47 2.35 -24.87 1.11
N GLY A 48 3.15 -23.87 0.76
CA GLY A 48 2.94 -23.05 -0.44
C GLY A 48 1.88 -21.93 -0.28
N LEU A 49 1.18 -21.86 0.85
CA LEU A 49 0.19 -20.83 1.17
C LEU A 49 0.77 -19.77 2.11
N ALA A 50 0.34 -18.52 1.95
CA ALA A 50 0.56 -17.47 2.91
C ALA A 50 -0.68 -17.32 3.80
N TRP A 51 -0.49 -17.35 5.13
CA TRP A 51 -1.55 -17.25 6.12
C TRP A 51 -1.48 -15.93 6.85
N LEU A 52 -2.59 -15.20 6.92
CA LEU A 52 -2.76 -14.13 7.90
C LEU A 52 -2.77 -14.77 9.28
N THR A 53 -1.90 -14.28 10.17
CA THR A 53 -1.66 -14.92 11.47
C THR A 53 -1.66 -13.87 12.57
N GLU A 54 -2.25 -14.19 13.72
CA GLU A 54 -2.18 -13.43 14.96
C GLU A 54 -1.25 -14.16 15.94
N ALA A 55 -0.28 -13.46 16.50
CA ALA A 55 0.53 -13.93 17.63
C ALA A 55 -0.12 -13.47 18.92
N LEU A 56 -0.52 -14.39 19.76
CA LEU A 56 -1.12 -14.14 21.08
C LEU A 56 -0.16 -14.56 22.18
N PRO A 57 0.01 -13.77 23.26
CA PRO A 57 0.77 -14.19 24.42
C PRO A 57 0.17 -15.48 24.99
N GLU A 58 1.03 -16.46 25.31
CA GLU A 58 0.58 -17.66 26.00
C GLU A 58 0.10 -17.30 27.40
N GLU A 59 -1.12 -17.71 27.75
CA GLU A 59 -1.65 -17.54 29.11
C GLU A 59 -0.99 -18.56 30.02
N VAL A 60 -0.13 -18.09 30.95
CA VAL A 60 0.44 -18.94 32.01
C VAL A 60 -0.53 -18.97 33.18
N PRO A 61 -1.21 -20.09 33.47
CA PRO A 61 -2.13 -20.19 34.60
C PRO A 61 -1.39 -19.96 35.94
N GLY A 62 -1.81 -18.94 36.69
CA GLY A 62 -1.37 -18.72 38.06
C GLY A 62 0.00 -18.07 38.28
N GLY A 63 0.71 -17.66 37.25
CA GLY A 63 2.05 -17.10 37.32
C GLY A 63 2.10 -15.57 37.41
N ARG A 64 2.76 -15.01 38.48
CA ARG A 64 3.23 -13.61 38.44
C ARG A 64 4.40 -13.53 37.46
N ARG A 65 4.18 -12.94 36.24
CA ARG A 65 5.26 -12.69 35.28
C ARG A 65 6.33 -11.77 35.87
N ARG A 66 7.58 -12.19 35.83
CA ARG A 66 8.74 -11.31 36.02
C ARG A 66 8.90 -10.45 34.76
N LYS A 67 9.13 -9.16 34.94
CA LYS A 67 9.13 -8.12 33.90
C LYS A 67 10.18 -8.28 32.76
N ALA A 68 11.02 -9.32 32.79
CA ALA A 68 12.20 -9.48 31.93
C ALA A 68 12.31 -10.82 31.17
N GLU A 69 11.30 -11.69 31.21
CA GLU A 69 11.35 -12.95 30.46
C GLU A 69 10.68 -12.80 29.09
N PRO A 70 11.24 -13.44 28.03
CA PRO A 70 10.58 -13.53 26.74
C PRO A 70 9.18 -14.13 26.94
N VAL A 71 8.19 -13.49 26.33
CA VAL A 71 6.81 -13.98 26.40
C VAL A 71 6.66 -15.07 25.35
N ASP A 72 6.46 -16.32 25.79
CA ASP A 72 6.04 -17.38 24.87
C ASP A 72 4.69 -16.99 24.25
N PHE A 73 4.53 -17.28 22.97
CA PHE A 73 3.34 -16.91 22.24
C PHE A 73 2.91 -18.04 21.29
N VAL A 74 1.61 -18.06 21.02
CA VAL A 74 0.99 -19.00 20.09
C VAL A 74 0.65 -18.26 18.80
N LEU A 75 0.96 -18.90 17.66
CA LEU A 75 0.58 -18.41 16.32
C LEU A 75 -0.80 -18.98 15.97
N ASN A 76 -1.79 -18.09 15.92
CA ASN A 76 -3.14 -18.41 15.51
C ASN A 76 -3.34 -18.07 14.02
N ARG A 77 -3.52 -19.10 13.17
CA ARG A 77 -3.82 -18.91 11.74
C ARG A 77 -5.26 -18.43 11.58
N LEU A 78 -5.44 -17.30 10.93
CA LEU A 78 -6.73 -16.64 10.77
C LEU A 78 -7.42 -17.05 9.46
N MET A 79 -6.74 -16.83 8.34
CA MET A 79 -7.22 -17.20 7.00
C MET A 79 -6.07 -17.18 5.99
N PRO A 80 -6.16 -17.93 4.87
CA PRO A 80 -5.23 -17.80 3.77
C PRO A 80 -5.27 -16.41 3.15
N ALA A 81 -4.12 -15.85 2.77
CA ALA A 81 -4.05 -14.53 2.16
C ALA A 81 -4.67 -14.49 0.76
N ASP A 82 -4.68 -15.62 0.04
CA ASP A 82 -5.32 -15.79 -1.27
C ASP A 82 -6.85 -15.83 -1.20
N ALA A 83 -7.43 -16.02 -0.01
CA ALA A 83 -8.87 -15.88 0.22
C ALA A 83 -9.32 -14.40 0.28
N LEU A 84 -8.37 -13.44 0.29
CA LEU A 84 -8.66 -12.03 0.14
C LEU A 84 -8.95 -11.72 -1.33
N ARG A 85 -9.93 -10.84 -1.58
CA ARG A 85 -10.19 -10.32 -2.94
C ARG A 85 -9.18 -9.26 -3.36
N VAL A 86 -8.42 -8.71 -2.40
CA VAL A 86 -7.36 -7.72 -2.64
C VAL A 86 -6.01 -8.44 -2.69
N GLN A 87 -5.25 -8.19 -3.75
CA GLN A 87 -3.98 -8.87 -4.00
C GLN A 87 -2.79 -7.92 -3.81
N GLY A 88 -1.61 -8.51 -3.67
CA GLY A 88 -0.35 -7.79 -3.58
C GLY A 88 0.12 -7.52 -2.14
N ALA A 89 1.44 -7.47 -1.96
CA ALA A 89 2.09 -7.34 -0.65
C ALA A 89 1.64 -6.07 0.12
N HIS A 90 1.44 -4.95 -0.59
CA HIS A 90 0.96 -3.71 0.02
C HIS A 90 -0.46 -3.84 0.59
N ASN A 91 -1.36 -4.56 -0.10
CA ASN A 91 -2.71 -4.81 0.41
C ASN A 91 -2.70 -5.79 1.59
N HIS A 92 -1.83 -6.80 1.57
CA HIS A 92 -1.64 -7.67 2.73
C HIS A 92 -1.13 -6.88 3.96
N ALA A 93 -0.19 -5.92 3.76
CA ALA A 93 0.26 -5.04 4.84
C ALA A 93 -0.89 -4.17 5.38
N ASN A 94 -1.72 -3.59 4.49
CA ASN A 94 -2.90 -2.82 4.89
C ASN A 94 -3.91 -3.66 5.69
N VAL A 95 -4.15 -4.90 5.28
CA VAL A 95 -5.02 -5.84 5.99
C VAL A 95 -4.47 -6.15 7.40
N LEU A 96 -3.17 -6.42 7.53
CA LEU A 96 -2.55 -6.69 8.82
C LEU A 96 -2.60 -5.47 9.74
N ALA A 97 -2.38 -4.26 9.19
CA ALA A 97 -2.54 -3.01 9.92
C ALA A 97 -3.98 -2.79 10.40
N ALA A 98 -4.96 -3.04 9.51
CA ALA A 98 -6.38 -2.94 9.87
C ALA A 98 -6.77 -3.93 10.97
N LEU A 99 -6.30 -5.17 10.90
CA LEU A 99 -6.53 -6.17 11.97
C LEU A 99 -5.94 -5.70 13.30
N ALA A 100 -4.71 -5.16 13.31
CA ALA A 100 -4.07 -4.65 14.52
C ALA A 100 -4.84 -3.48 15.14
N LEU A 101 -5.29 -2.52 14.32
CA LEU A 101 -6.07 -1.37 14.76
C LEU A 101 -7.45 -1.78 15.31
N LEU A 102 -8.16 -2.63 14.58
CA LEU A 102 -9.50 -3.08 14.99
C LEU A 102 -9.44 -3.97 16.23
N ARG A 103 -8.35 -4.75 16.39
CA ARG A 103 -8.12 -5.54 17.59
C ARG A 103 -7.92 -4.65 18.83
N ALA A 104 -7.19 -3.53 18.66
CA ALA A 104 -7.03 -2.53 19.72
C ALA A 104 -8.35 -1.80 20.08
N CYS A 105 -9.35 -1.85 19.21
CA CYS A 105 -10.71 -1.35 19.44
C CYS A 105 -11.69 -2.44 19.91
N ASP A 106 -11.19 -3.60 20.35
CA ASP A 106 -11.99 -4.75 20.82
C ASP A 106 -13.02 -5.28 19.82
N VAL A 107 -12.78 -5.08 18.50
CA VAL A 107 -13.65 -5.65 17.47
C VAL A 107 -13.45 -7.17 17.42
N PRO A 108 -14.54 -7.96 17.43
CA PRO A 108 -14.45 -9.43 17.39
C PRO A 108 -13.76 -9.93 16.13
N MET A 109 -12.78 -10.84 16.27
CA MET A 109 -12.01 -11.41 15.14
C MET A 109 -12.91 -11.98 14.04
N ARG A 110 -14.00 -12.68 14.42
CA ARG A 110 -14.96 -13.24 13.46
C ARG A 110 -15.56 -12.17 12.55
N ALA A 111 -15.90 -11.00 13.09
CA ALA A 111 -16.48 -9.90 12.29
C ALA A 111 -15.43 -9.32 11.34
N MET A 112 -14.18 -9.16 11.80
CA MET A 112 -13.07 -8.70 10.96
C MET A 112 -12.80 -9.63 9.79
N LEU A 113 -12.69 -10.94 10.04
CA LEU A 113 -12.43 -11.94 8.98
C LEU A 113 -13.59 -12.05 7.99
N HIS A 114 -14.84 -11.88 8.45
CA HIS A 114 -16.01 -11.82 7.57
C HIS A 114 -15.94 -10.60 6.64
N ALA A 115 -15.65 -9.42 7.19
CA ALA A 115 -15.51 -8.20 6.42
C ALA A 115 -14.35 -8.28 5.40
N LEU A 116 -13.20 -8.83 5.79
CA LEU A 116 -12.04 -8.99 4.91
C LEU A 116 -12.32 -9.89 3.70
N ARG A 117 -13.11 -10.95 3.86
CA ARG A 117 -13.52 -11.82 2.74
C ARG A 117 -14.42 -11.13 1.74
N ALA A 118 -15.24 -10.19 2.20
CA ALA A 118 -16.16 -9.43 1.37
C ALA A 118 -15.55 -8.15 0.80
N PHE A 119 -14.45 -7.66 1.39
CA PHE A 119 -13.83 -6.39 1.02
C PHE A 119 -13.25 -6.46 -0.40
N VAL A 120 -13.63 -5.49 -1.21
CA VAL A 120 -13.04 -5.19 -2.51
C VAL A 120 -12.44 -3.79 -2.46
N THR A 121 -11.39 -3.55 -3.25
CA THR A 121 -10.84 -2.20 -3.38
C THR A 121 -11.85 -1.27 -4.06
N ASP A 122 -11.71 0.03 -3.82
CA ASP A 122 -12.40 1.03 -4.62
C ASP A 122 -11.99 0.89 -6.10
N HIS A 123 -12.83 1.37 -7.00
CA HIS A 123 -12.50 1.50 -8.41
C HIS A 123 -11.17 2.23 -8.62
N HIS A 124 -10.45 1.89 -9.67
CA HIS A 124 -9.17 2.49 -10.04
C HIS A 124 -8.02 2.24 -9.04
N ARG A 125 -8.07 1.14 -8.26
CA ARG A 125 -7.00 0.69 -7.37
C ARG A 125 -6.55 -0.72 -7.74
N CYS A 126 -5.57 -0.82 -8.64
CA CYS A 126 -5.11 -2.08 -9.22
C CYS A 126 -6.28 -2.95 -9.71
N GLU A 127 -7.29 -2.33 -10.33
CA GLU A 127 -8.51 -2.97 -10.82
C GLU A 127 -8.23 -3.64 -12.17
N PRO A 128 -8.44 -4.96 -12.31
CA PRO A 128 -8.32 -5.62 -13.60
C PRO A 128 -9.41 -5.12 -14.57
N VAL A 129 -9.01 -4.73 -15.78
CA VAL A 129 -9.93 -4.28 -16.84
C VAL A 129 -10.29 -5.44 -17.74
N THR A 130 -9.29 -6.05 -18.40
CA THR A 130 -9.44 -7.23 -19.26
C THR A 130 -8.08 -7.82 -19.63
N VAL A 131 -8.09 -8.94 -20.36
CA VAL A 131 -6.89 -9.56 -20.93
C VAL A 131 -7.01 -9.53 -22.46
N VAL A 132 -6.02 -8.96 -23.16
CA VAL A 132 -5.97 -8.92 -24.62
C VAL A 132 -4.66 -9.53 -25.09
N ASN A 133 -4.70 -10.52 -25.98
CA ASN A 133 -3.51 -11.22 -26.51
C ASN A 133 -2.58 -11.78 -25.40
N GLY A 134 -3.12 -12.22 -24.29
CA GLY A 134 -2.36 -12.73 -23.15
C GLY A 134 -1.67 -11.65 -22.31
N ILE A 135 -2.01 -10.37 -22.50
CA ILE A 135 -1.56 -9.21 -21.74
C ILE A 135 -2.73 -8.74 -20.86
N GLU A 136 -2.52 -8.67 -19.57
CA GLU A 136 -3.51 -8.16 -18.63
C GLU A 136 -3.42 -6.63 -18.51
N TYR A 137 -4.57 -5.95 -18.52
CA TYR A 137 -4.67 -4.50 -18.36
C TYR A 137 -5.24 -4.16 -16.99
N ILE A 138 -4.50 -3.36 -16.21
CA ILE A 138 -4.84 -3.02 -14.82
C ILE A 138 -4.93 -1.51 -14.66
N ASP A 139 -6.04 -1.06 -14.08
CA ASP A 139 -6.30 0.33 -13.74
C ASP A 139 -5.94 0.61 -12.28
N ASP A 140 -4.88 1.37 -12.08
CA ASP A 140 -4.48 1.98 -10.81
C ASP A 140 -4.42 3.50 -10.93
N SER A 141 -5.41 4.08 -11.61
CA SER A 141 -5.46 5.53 -11.83
C SER A 141 -5.46 6.34 -10.52
N LYS A 142 -5.86 5.75 -9.40
CA LYS A 142 -5.76 6.32 -8.05
C LYS A 142 -4.32 6.43 -7.55
N GLY A 143 -3.36 5.79 -8.18
CA GLY A 143 -1.91 5.89 -7.94
C GLY A 143 -1.35 7.25 -8.34
N THR A 144 -1.74 8.33 -7.64
CA THR A 144 -1.40 9.73 -7.97
C THR A 144 -0.12 10.23 -7.30
N ASN A 145 0.69 9.34 -6.77
CA ASN A 145 1.99 9.62 -6.17
C ASN A 145 2.97 8.46 -6.40
N ILE A 146 4.26 8.76 -6.26
CA ILE A 146 5.34 7.82 -6.52
C ILE A 146 5.25 6.56 -5.66
N GLY A 147 4.95 6.71 -4.37
CA GLY A 147 4.86 5.57 -3.45
C GLY A 147 3.80 4.56 -3.84
N ALA A 148 2.64 5.02 -4.34
CA ALA A 148 1.58 4.15 -4.84
C ALA A 148 2.04 3.36 -6.09
N THR A 149 2.66 4.04 -7.07
CA THR A 149 3.16 3.41 -8.30
C THR A 149 4.27 2.41 -8.01
N VAL A 150 5.20 2.74 -7.10
CA VAL A 150 6.24 1.80 -6.63
C VAL A 150 5.60 0.55 -6.03
N ALA A 151 4.63 0.72 -5.12
CA ALA A 151 3.95 -0.40 -4.49
C ALA A 151 3.17 -1.26 -5.50
N ALA A 152 2.51 -0.63 -6.49
CA ALA A 152 1.83 -1.34 -7.56
C ALA A 152 2.80 -2.18 -8.40
N LEU A 153 3.91 -1.59 -8.89
CA LEU A 153 4.93 -2.30 -9.65
C LEU A 153 5.53 -3.50 -8.91
N GLN A 154 5.87 -3.31 -7.63
CA GLN A 154 6.43 -4.37 -6.79
C GLN A 154 5.41 -5.48 -6.48
N GLY A 155 4.13 -5.12 -6.38
CA GLY A 155 3.05 -6.05 -6.05
C GLY A 155 2.61 -6.98 -7.18
N LEU A 156 2.90 -6.64 -8.44
CA LEU A 156 2.43 -7.41 -9.60
C LEU A 156 3.11 -8.78 -9.78
N GLY A 157 4.37 -8.92 -9.34
CA GLY A 157 5.14 -10.17 -9.51
C GLY A 157 5.45 -10.54 -10.97
N ARG A 158 5.15 -9.66 -11.93
CA ARG A 158 5.36 -9.79 -13.38
C ARG A 158 5.93 -8.50 -13.97
N ARG A 159 6.47 -8.57 -15.19
CA ARG A 159 6.91 -7.38 -15.92
C ARG A 159 5.71 -6.52 -16.31
N ALA A 160 5.87 -5.21 -16.20
CA ALA A 160 4.84 -4.25 -16.54
C ALA A 160 5.27 -3.33 -17.69
N VAL A 161 4.32 -2.95 -18.55
CA VAL A 161 4.41 -1.73 -19.34
C VAL A 161 3.60 -0.68 -18.61
N LEU A 162 4.30 0.32 -18.06
CA LEU A 162 3.72 1.34 -17.19
C LEU A 162 3.24 2.55 -17.98
N ILE A 163 2.01 3.00 -17.75
CA ILE A 163 1.56 4.34 -18.17
C ILE A 163 1.74 5.27 -16.98
N ALA A 164 2.60 6.29 -17.13
CA ALA A 164 2.91 7.27 -16.10
C ALA A 164 2.86 8.70 -16.62
N GLY A 165 2.51 9.65 -15.73
CA GLY A 165 2.49 11.07 -16.06
C GLY A 165 1.21 11.81 -15.69
N GLY A 166 1.22 13.11 -15.98
CA GLY A 166 0.21 14.08 -15.53
C GLY A 166 0.85 15.25 -14.81
N VAL A 167 0.23 15.73 -13.72
CA VAL A 167 0.73 16.82 -12.86
C VAL A 167 1.47 16.24 -11.65
N GLY A 168 2.78 16.42 -11.60
CA GLY A 168 3.69 15.77 -10.63
C GLY A 168 3.69 16.37 -9.23
N LYS A 169 3.19 17.59 -9.02
CA LYS A 169 3.13 18.26 -7.70
C LYS A 169 4.50 18.37 -7.02
N ASP A 170 5.54 18.70 -7.77
CA ASP A 170 6.91 18.87 -7.30
C ASP A 170 7.52 17.63 -6.60
N GLN A 171 7.03 16.42 -6.93
CA GLN A 171 7.60 15.17 -6.43
C GLN A 171 8.97 14.88 -7.05
N ASP A 172 9.86 14.24 -6.29
CA ASP A 172 11.14 13.75 -6.78
C ASP A 172 10.96 12.40 -7.49
N PHE A 173 10.80 12.42 -8.80
CA PHE A 173 10.61 11.22 -9.63
C PHE A 173 11.81 10.27 -9.67
N SER A 174 13.00 10.67 -9.18
CA SER A 174 14.15 9.76 -9.08
C SER A 174 13.84 8.55 -8.19
N LEU A 175 12.94 8.71 -7.21
CA LEU A 175 12.48 7.64 -6.31
C LEU A 175 11.70 6.52 -7.03
N LEU A 176 11.19 6.78 -8.24
CA LEU A 176 10.50 5.78 -9.07
C LEU A 176 11.49 4.91 -9.85
N ALA A 177 12.68 5.43 -10.17
CA ALA A 177 13.65 4.79 -11.06
C ALA A 177 14.05 3.37 -10.64
N PRO A 178 14.33 3.05 -9.35
CA PRO A 178 14.68 1.68 -8.95
C PRO A 178 13.57 0.66 -9.22
N ALA A 179 12.30 1.04 -8.96
CA ALA A 179 11.15 0.16 -9.20
C ALA A 179 10.91 -0.05 -10.70
N VAL A 180 11.04 1.01 -11.50
CA VAL A 180 10.94 0.92 -12.96
C VAL A 180 12.03 0.02 -13.53
N ALA A 181 13.29 0.19 -13.15
CA ALA A 181 14.39 -0.66 -13.62
C ALA A 181 14.18 -2.14 -13.29
N ALA A 182 13.64 -2.44 -12.11
CA ALA A 182 13.44 -3.81 -11.65
C ALA A 182 12.20 -4.49 -12.26
N HIS A 183 11.11 -3.75 -12.47
CA HIS A 183 9.80 -4.34 -12.74
C HIS A 183 9.18 -3.92 -14.07
N ALA A 184 9.58 -2.80 -14.67
CA ALA A 184 9.02 -2.35 -15.94
C ALA A 184 9.78 -2.95 -17.15
N ARG A 185 9.04 -3.25 -18.21
CA ARG A 185 9.58 -3.52 -19.55
C ARG A 185 9.74 -2.22 -20.34
N ALA A 186 8.76 -1.34 -20.20
CA ALA A 186 8.73 -0.04 -20.85
C ALA A 186 7.88 0.93 -20.00
N VAL A 187 8.05 2.23 -20.25
CA VAL A 187 7.18 3.27 -19.69
C VAL A 187 6.63 4.13 -20.80
N VAL A 188 5.32 4.28 -20.86
CA VAL A 188 4.63 5.22 -21.74
C VAL A 188 4.26 6.46 -20.95
N LEU A 189 4.77 7.59 -21.39
CA LEU A 189 4.67 8.87 -20.69
C LEU A 189 3.55 9.73 -21.27
N ILE A 190 2.69 10.27 -20.40
CA ILE A 190 1.58 11.14 -20.79
C ILE A 190 1.59 12.43 -19.97
N GLY A 191 0.93 13.44 -20.48
CA GLY A 191 0.62 14.67 -19.74
C GLY A 191 1.79 15.64 -19.56
N ARG A 192 1.51 16.68 -18.77
CA ARG A 192 2.32 17.89 -18.67
C ARG A 192 3.75 17.64 -18.22
N ASP A 193 3.93 16.83 -17.19
CA ASP A 193 5.23 16.62 -16.54
C ASP A 193 5.95 15.36 -17.06
N ALA A 194 5.51 14.80 -18.22
CA ALA A 194 6.18 13.71 -18.91
C ALA A 194 7.68 13.96 -19.18
N PRO A 195 8.12 15.18 -19.58
CA PRO A 195 9.55 15.46 -19.76
C PRO A 195 10.36 15.33 -18.47
N ILE A 196 9.79 15.67 -17.30
CA ILE A 196 10.45 15.55 -16.01
C ILE A 196 10.60 14.07 -15.63
N LEU A 197 9.55 13.29 -15.82
CA LEU A 197 9.58 11.83 -15.63
C LEU A 197 10.60 11.18 -16.56
N ARG A 198 10.64 11.57 -17.83
CA ARG A 198 11.61 11.07 -18.82
C ARG A 198 13.04 11.30 -18.34
N ALA A 199 13.34 12.51 -17.87
CA ALA A 199 14.68 12.84 -17.38
C ALA A 199 15.06 12.01 -16.15
N ALA A 200 14.12 11.80 -15.21
CA ALA A 200 14.33 11.03 -14.01
C ALA A 200 14.50 9.52 -14.27
N LEU A 201 13.93 9.00 -15.37
CA LEU A 201 13.98 7.59 -15.73
C LEU A 201 15.01 7.25 -16.81
N ALA A 202 15.73 8.23 -17.36
CA ALA A 202 16.65 8.06 -18.50
C ALA A 202 17.72 6.97 -18.26
N ASP A 203 18.24 6.89 -17.05
CA ASP A 203 19.34 5.98 -16.69
C ASP A 203 18.86 4.58 -16.25
N THR A 204 17.55 4.30 -16.31
CA THR A 204 16.99 3.00 -15.90
C THR A 204 17.27 1.87 -16.89
N GLY A 205 17.65 2.18 -18.12
CA GLY A 205 17.79 1.21 -19.22
C GLY A 205 16.45 0.69 -19.76
N VAL A 206 15.32 1.25 -19.29
CA VAL A 206 13.97 0.87 -19.73
C VAL A 206 13.53 1.76 -20.89
N ALA A 207 12.85 1.18 -21.89
CA ALA A 207 12.33 1.95 -23.02
C ALA A 207 11.29 2.98 -22.57
N LEU A 208 11.43 4.23 -23.04
CA LEU A 208 10.53 5.34 -22.73
C LEU A 208 9.88 5.85 -24.01
N GLU A 209 8.56 5.86 -24.10
CA GLU A 209 7.78 6.37 -25.25
C GLU A 209 6.81 7.46 -24.77
N ASP A 210 6.61 8.52 -25.55
CA ASP A 210 5.62 9.56 -25.24
C ASP A 210 4.32 9.29 -26.00
N ALA A 211 3.20 9.55 -25.34
CA ALA A 211 1.88 9.46 -25.94
C ALA A 211 1.09 10.76 -25.73
N ALA A 212 0.40 11.21 -26.76
CA ALA A 212 -0.35 12.45 -26.75
C ALA A 212 -1.66 12.35 -25.95
N ASP A 213 -2.25 11.18 -25.93
CA ASP A 213 -3.53 10.88 -25.27
C ASP A 213 -3.55 9.43 -24.76
N MET A 214 -4.66 9.04 -24.11
CA MET A 214 -4.80 7.70 -23.54
C MET A 214 -4.92 6.60 -24.59
N ASP A 215 -5.58 6.86 -25.72
CA ASP A 215 -5.71 5.89 -26.81
C ASP A 215 -4.35 5.58 -27.43
N ALA A 216 -3.52 6.61 -27.68
CA ALA A 216 -2.15 6.45 -28.12
C ALA A 216 -1.30 5.69 -27.11
N ALA A 217 -1.49 5.98 -25.80
CA ALA A 217 -0.78 5.31 -24.72
C ALA A 217 -1.12 3.81 -24.66
N VAL A 218 -2.40 3.45 -24.72
CA VAL A 218 -2.85 2.04 -24.71
C VAL A 218 -2.29 1.30 -25.93
N ARG A 219 -2.35 1.89 -27.13
CA ARG A 219 -1.76 1.30 -28.34
C ARG A 219 -0.25 1.15 -28.26
N ALA A 220 0.46 2.12 -27.69
CA ALA A 220 1.91 2.02 -27.45
C ALA A 220 2.23 0.87 -26.49
N CYS A 221 1.48 0.76 -25.38
CA CYS A 221 1.62 -0.32 -24.44
C CYS A 221 1.40 -1.70 -25.08
N ALA A 222 0.38 -1.85 -25.90
CA ALA A 222 0.08 -3.10 -26.61
C ALA A 222 1.23 -3.55 -27.55
N ARG A 223 1.95 -2.60 -28.16
CA ARG A 223 3.13 -2.89 -29.01
C ARG A 223 4.37 -3.28 -28.18
N LEU A 224 4.54 -2.67 -27.00
CA LEU A 224 5.72 -2.84 -26.14
C LEU A 224 5.61 -4.06 -25.23
N ALA A 225 4.40 -4.46 -24.87
CA ALA A 225 4.13 -5.59 -24.01
C ALA A 225 4.29 -6.94 -24.72
N GLN A 226 4.56 -7.98 -23.97
CA GLN A 226 4.62 -9.37 -24.41
C GLN A 226 3.59 -10.19 -23.66
N ALA A 227 3.18 -11.34 -24.22
CA ALA A 227 2.26 -12.25 -23.52
C ALA A 227 2.80 -12.62 -22.13
N GLY A 228 1.95 -12.50 -21.11
CA GLY A 228 2.31 -12.66 -19.70
C GLY A 228 2.69 -11.38 -18.99
N ASP A 229 2.92 -10.27 -19.70
CA ASP A 229 3.12 -8.95 -19.08
C ASP A 229 1.79 -8.34 -18.60
N VAL A 230 1.93 -7.26 -17.86
CA VAL A 230 0.82 -6.40 -17.45
C VAL A 230 0.98 -5.01 -18.05
N VAL A 231 -0.07 -4.45 -18.63
CA VAL A 231 -0.18 -3.01 -18.88
C VAL A 231 -0.81 -2.36 -17.65
N LEU A 232 -0.04 -1.53 -16.98
CA LEU A 232 -0.43 -0.90 -15.72
C LEU A 232 -0.61 0.61 -15.91
N LEU A 233 -1.83 1.11 -15.71
CA LEU A 233 -2.06 2.54 -15.50
C LEU A 233 -1.82 2.86 -14.03
N SER A 234 -0.63 3.32 -13.65
CA SER A 234 -0.33 3.83 -12.29
C SER A 234 0.55 5.08 -12.41
N PRO A 235 -0.10 6.25 -12.56
CA PRO A 235 0.50 7.42 -13.17
C PRO A 235 1.54 8.16 -12.35
N ALA A 236 1.65 7.93 -11.05
CA ALA A 236 2.47 8.69 -10.09
C ALA A 236 2.08 10.19 -10.00
N CYS A 237 1.15 10.66 -10.79
CA CYS A 237 0.79 12.07 -10.99
C CYS A 237 -0.72 12.29 -10.86
N ALA A 238 -1.12 13.52 -10.52
CA ALA A 238 -2.50 13.96 -10.66
C ALA A 238 -2.87 14.08 -12.14
N SER A 239 -4.19 14.07 -12.44
CA SER A 239 -4.73 13.92 -13.80
C SER A 239 -5.30 15.21 -14.41
N PHE A 240 -5.26 16.34 -13.67
CA PHE A 240 -6.02 17.54 -14.01
C PHE A 240 -5.53 18.33 -15.24
N ASP A 241 -4.42 17.93 -15.84
CA ASP A 241 -3.89 18.45 -17.10
C ASP A 241 -4.58 17.87 -18.33
N MET A 242 -5.03 16.61 -18.28
CA MET A 242 -5.64 15.90 -19.39
C MET A 242 -7.06 15.40 -19.07
N PHE A 243 -7.43 15.24 -17.80
CA PHE A 243 -8.68 14.62 -17.37
C PHE A 243 -9.35 15.42 -16.25
N ARG A 244 -10.65 15.21 -16.02
CA ARG A 244 -11.41 15.87 -14.95
C ARG A 244 -11.02 15.41 -13.54
N GLY A 245 -10.49 14.20 -13.41
CA GLY A 245 -10.09 13.58 -12.17
C GLY A 245 -9.39 12.25 -12.45
N TYR A 246 -8.90 11.59 -11.41
CA TYR A 246 -8.28 10.27 -11.55
C TYR A 246 -9.32 9.20 -11.97
N ASP A 247 -10.54 9.33 -11.53
CA ASP A 247 -11.70 8.52 -11.93
C ASP A 247 -11.93 8.58 -13.44
N HIS A 248 -12.08 9.78 -13.97
CA HIS A 248 -12.23 10.00 -15.42
C HIS A 248 -11.03 9.45 -16.22
N ARG A 249 -9.80 9.58 -15.71
CA ARG A 249 -8.63 9.00 -16.35
C ARG A 249 -8.70 7.47 -16.42
N GLY A 250 -9.12 6.81 -15.34
CA GLY A 250 -9.33 5.37 -15.29
C GLY A 250 -10.45 4.90 -16.22
N GLU A 251 -11.58 5.62 -16.24
CA GLU A 251 -12.68 5.36 -17.17
C GLU A 251 -12.22 5.43 -18.63
N VAL A 252 -11.47 6.47 -19.01
CA VAL A 252 -10.92 6.65 -20.37
C VAL A 252 -9.93 5.54 -20.72
N PHE A 253 -9.07 5.14 -19.78
CA PHE A 253 -8.17 4.00 -19.97
C PHE A 253 -8.95 2.70 -20.20
N ALA A 254 -9.92 2.39 -19.34
CA ALA A 254 -10.71 1.19 -19.47
C ALA A 254 -11.52 1.15 -20.80
N ALA A 255 -12.04 2.31 -21.24
CA ALA A 255 -12.73 2.43 -22.52
C ALA A 255 -11.79 2.19 -23.69
N ALA A 256 -10.59 2.79 -23.69
CA ALA A 256 -9.58 2.60 -24.73
C ALA A 256 -9.13 1.13 -24.83
N VAL A 257 -8.93 0.47 -23.69
CA VAL A 257 -8.58 -0.96 -23.64
C VAL A 257 -9.69 -1.83 -24.22
N ARG A 258 -10.96 -1.58 -23.86
CA ARG A 258 -12.11 -2.34 -24.36
C ARG A 258 -12.28 -2.15 -25.87
N ALA A 259 -12.17 -0.92 -26.37
CA ALA A 259 -12.23 -0.64 -27.80
C ALA A 259 -11.14 -1.40 -28.58
N MET A 260 -9.92 -1.42 -28.06
CA MET A 260 -8.82 -2.19 -28.66
C MET A 260 -9.08 -3.70 -28.62
N ALA A 261 -9.68 -4.22 -27.55
CA ALA A 261 -10.05 -5.63 -27.43
C ALA A 261 -11.12 -6.03 -28.47
N GLU A 262 -12.12 -5.17 -28.68
CA GLU A 262 -13.15 -5.35 -29.73
C GLU A 262 -12.54 -5.35 -31.12
N GLU A 263 -11.62 -4.42 -31.41
CA GLU A 263 -10.87 -4.38 -32.70
C GLU A 263 -10.06 -5.67 -32.92
N ALA A 264 -9.54 -6.27 -31.86
CA ALA A 264 -8.81 -7.55 -31.88
C ALA A 264 -9.75 -8.78 -31.95
N GLY A 265 -11.07 -8.60 -31.93
CA GLY A 265 -12.06 -9.68 -31.92
C GLY A 265 -12.09 -10.49 -30.61
N GLN A 266 -11.64 -9.89 -29.51
CA GLN A 266 -11.62 -10.51 -28.18
C GLN A 266 -12.69 -9.85 -27.30
N PRO A 267 -13.70 -10.58 -26.85
CA PRO A 267 -14.75 -10.01 -26.00
C PRO A 267 -14.19 -9.64 -24.63
N CYS A 268 -14.61 -8.48 -24.07
CA CYS A 268 -14.29 -8.01 -22.72
C CYS A 268 -15.30 -8.55 -21.69
#